data_ac17965992b4cecdc7236a501b1dfc86
#
_entry.id   ac17965992b4cecdc7236a501b1dfc86
#
_cell.length_a   1.000
_cell.length_b   1.000
_cell.length_c   1.000
_cell.angle_alpha   90.00
_cell.angle_beta   90.00
_cell.angle_gamma   90.00
#
_symmetry.space_group_name_H-M   'P 1'
#
loop_
_entity.id
_entity.type
_entity.pdbx_description
1 polymer ?
#
loop_
_entity_poly.entity_id
_entity_poly.type
_entity_poly.pdbx_seq_one_letter_code
_entity_poly.pdbx_strand_id
1 'polypeptide(L)'
;SVDRIYSLLEEGKDVALITDAGMPCISDPGAVVVNGLLEKGADISVIPGATALTSAMALSGICQQTFTFIGFLPVKNKDKDALLSQFKSIKTSLVFYSSPYDINKDIEYLYGFLGDRKLHIVREITKIHEEHIITTLAKGAQESPKGEYVLIVECAEQEESAPQGSIEEQLDELLKSGVDKKSAIKQVAKSNGLTKDEVYKIAISM
;
A
#
# COMPACT_ATOMS: atom_id res chain seq x y z
N SER A 1 20.74 -15.53 20.84
CA SER A 1 19.64 -15.26 21.74
C SER A 1 19.74 -13.83 22.27
N VAL A 2 18.66 -13.21 22.66
CA VAL A 2 18.59 -11.84 23.22
C VAL A 2 19.56 -11.68 24.38
N ASP A 3 19.56 -12.64 25.35
CA ASP A 3 20.40 -12.57 26.54
C ASP A 3 21.90 -12.50 26.23
N ARG A 4 22.37 -13.28 25.24
CA ARG A 4 23.77 -13.23 24.84
C ARG A 4 24.18 -11.87 24.27
N ILE A 5 23.30 -11.26 23.47
CA ILE A 5 23.55 -9.93 22.92
C ILE A 5 23.55 -8.89 24.04
N TYR A 6 22.56 -8.99 24.93
CA TYR A 6 22.47 -8.06 26.08
C TYR A 6 23.70 -8.12 26.98
N SER A 7 24.23 -9.30 27.28
CA SER A 7 25.50 -9.43 28.03
C SER A 7 26.68 -8.76 27.35
N LEU A 8 26.77 -8.81 26.00
CA LEU A 8 27.83 -8.11 25.27
C LEU A 8 27.69 -6.58 25.40
N LEU A 9 26.46 -6.06 25.42
CA LEU A 9 26.20 -4.65 25.63
C LEU A 9 26.56 -4.22 27.06
N GLU A 10 26.26 -5.04 28.06
CA GLU A 10 26.66 -4.80 29.47
C GLU A 10 28.19 -4.80 29.65
N GLU A 11 28.92 -5.54 28.83
CA GLU A 11 30.38 -5.51 28.77
C GLU A 11 30.92 -4.25 28.05
N GLY A 12 30.03 -3.33 27.60
CA GLY A 12 30.41 -2.10 26.87
C GLY A 12 30.77 -2.33 25.40
N LYS A 13 30.33 -3.43 24.80
CA LYS A 13 30.54 -3.72 23.38
C LYS A 13 29.40 -3.22 22.53
N ASP A 14 29.69 -2.71 21.33
CA ASP A 14 28.72 -2.41 20.31
C ASP A 14 28.36 -3.67 19.51
N VAL A 15 27.08 -3.84 19.17
CA VAL A 15 26.59 -4.95 18.37
C VAL A 15 25.81 -4.42 17.18
N ALA A 16 26.10 -4.90 15.98
CA ALA A 16 25.37 -4.57 14.76
C ALA A 16 24.49 -5.74 14.32
N LEU A 17 23.23 -5.46 14.03
CA LEU A 17 22.33 -6.38 13.34
C LEU A 17 22.37 -6.05 11.85
N ILE A 18 22.78 -7.04 11.05
CA ILE A 18 22.86 -6.93 9.59
C ILE A 18 21.99 -7.99 8.91
N THR A 19 21.62 -7.75 7.67
CA THR A 19 20.88 -8.66 6.79
C THR A 19 21.54 -8.73 5.43
N ASP A 20 21.23 -9.75 4.66
CA ASP A 20 21.82 -9.96 3.32
C ASP A 20 21.38 -8.88 2.32
N ALA A 21 20.17 -8.34 2.48
CA ALA A 21 19.65 -7.26 1.63
C ALA A 21 18.60 -6.42 2.36
N GLY A 22 18.59 -5.13 2.08
CA GLY A 22 17.58 -4.19 2.60
C GLY A 22 17.77 -3.84 4.08
N MET A 23 16.69 -3.45 4.73
CA MET A 23 16.67 -3.07 6.15
C MET A 23 16.32 -4.27 7.03
N PRO A 24 17.11 -4.56 8.08
CA PRO A 24 16.76 -5.57 9.07
C PRO A 24 15.37 -5.34 9.66
N CYS A 25 14.71 -6.40 10.09
CA CYS A 25 13.39 -6.39 10.73
C CYS A 25 12.20 -6.03 9.83
N ILE A 26 12.42 -5.60 8.59
CA ILE A 26 11.32 -5.29 7.65
C ILE A 26 11.11 -6.48 6.73
N SER A 27 10.21 -7.39 7.09
CA SER A 27 10.01 -8.72 6.48
C SER A 27 11.27 -9.61 6.55
N ASP A 28 12.16 -9.31 7.47
CA ASP A 28 13.42 -9.99 7.74
C ASP A 28 13.49 -10.43 9.21
N PRO A 29 14.31 -11.45 9.53
CA PRO A 29 14.61 -11.81 10.90
C PRO A 29 15.23 -10.64 11.68
N GLY A 30 14.99 -10.60 12.99
CA GLY A 30 15.62 -9.61 13.87
C GLY A 30 14.64 -8.88 14.79
N ALA A 31 13.39 -8.73 14.38
CA ALA A 31 12.39 -8.00 15.17
C ALA A 31 12.26 -8.53 16.62
N VAL A 32 12.32 -9.85 16.81
CA VAL A 32 12.28 -10.48 18.15
C VAL A 32 13.52 -10.08 18.97
N VAL A 33 14.68 -9.98 18.32
CA VAL A 33 15.92 -9.58 19.01
C VAL A 33 15.86 -8.12 19.40
N VAL A 34 15.46 -7.25 18.48
CA VAL A 34 15.31 -5.80 18.73
C VAL A 34 14.30 -5.56 19.85
N ASN A 35 13.12 -6.19 19.78
CA ASN A 35 12.09 -6.02 20.79
C ASN A 35 12.58 -6.50 22.18
N GLY A 36 13.18 -7.68 22.26
CA GLY A 36 13.69 -8.21 23.53
C GLY A 36 14.85 -7.39 24.12
N LEU A 37 15.65 -6.71 23.29
CA LEU A 37 16.68 -5.78 23.78
C LEU A 37 16.07 -4.47 24.27
N LEU A 38 15.05 -3.94 23.59
CA LEU A 38 14.30 -2.75 24.04
C LEU A 38 13.62 -2.99 25.41
N GLU A 39 13.01 -4.16 25.59
CA GLU A 39 12.43 -4.55 26.89
C GLU A 39 13.46 -4.61 28.03
N LYS A 40 14.72 -4.85 27.72
CA LYS A 40 15.84 -4.81 28.66
C LYS A 40 16.47 -3.41 28.84
N GLY A 41 15.94 -2.40 28.14
CA GLY A 41 16.43 -1.02 28.21
C GLY A 41 17.72 -0.76 27.44
N ALA A 42 18.08 -1.62 26.45
CA ALA A 42 19.22 -1.37 25.59
C ALA A 42 19.00 -0.13 24.72
N ASP A 43 20.06 0.66 24.51
CA ASP A 43 20.06 1.77 23.57
C ASP A 43 20.23 1.21 22.14
N ILE A 44 19.27 1.49 21.27
CA ILE A 44 19.22 0.97 19.90
C ILE A 44 19.07 2.14 18.95
N SER A 45 19.94 2.19 17.96
CA SER A 45 19.87 3.14 16.86
C SER A 45 19.71 2.41 15.52
N VAL A 46 19.25 3.14 14.51
CA VAL A 46 19.13 2.63 13.14
C VAL A 46 19.98 3.45 12.20
N ILE A 47 20.70 2.75 11.32
CA ILE A 47 21.39 3.38 10.18
C ILE A 47 20.43 3.29 8.99
N PRO A 48 19.89 4.41 8.49
CA PRO A 48 18.98 4.40 7.36
C PRO A 48 19.64 3.79 6.11
N GLY A 49 18.91 2.94 5.42
CA GLY A 49 19.39 2.26 4.23
C GLY A 49 18.29 2.07 3.18
N ALA A 50 18.67 1.52 2.03
CA ALA A 50 17.75 1.18 0.97
C ALA A 50 16.77 0.09 1.41
N THR A 51 15.52 0.19 0.95
CA THR A 51 14.53 -0.88 1.07
C THR A 51 13.83 -1.10 -0.27
N ALA A 52 13.55 -2.35 -0.60
CA ALA A 52 12.81 -2.67 -1.81
C ALA A 52 11.42 -2.01 -1.82
N LEU A 53 10.76 -1.95 -0.66
CA LEU A 53 9.47 -1.28 -0.46
C LEU A 53 9.51 0.19 -0.92
N THR A 54 10.35 1.00 -0.30
CA THR A 54 10.37 2.45 -0.58
C THR A 54 10.89 2.76 -1.97
N SER A 55 11.84 1.97 -2.47
CA SER A 55 12.38 2.12 -3.81
C SER A 55 11.33 1.79 -4.89
N ALA A 56 10.58 0.70 -4.71
CA ALA A 56 9.49 0.32 -5.61
C ALA A 56 8.34 1.34 -5.58
N MET A 57 7.98 1.85 -4.40
CA MET A 57 6.98 2.91 -4.27
C MET A 57 7.42 4.19 -4.99
N ALA A 58 8.67 4.61 -4.84
CA ALA A 58 9.20 5.77 -5.55
C ALA A 58 9.17 5.56 -7.08
N LEU A 59 9.55 4.37 -7.55
CA LEU A 59 9.55 4.01 -8.98
C LEU A 59 8.13 3.95 -9.56
N SER A 60 7.13 3.53 -8.78
CA SER A 60 5.74 3.42 -9.24
C SER A 60 5.08 4.76 -9.53
N GLY A 61 5.55 5.85 -8.93
CA GLY A 61 4.96 7.18 -9.06
C GLY A 61 3.67 7.40 -8.27
N ILE A 62 3.19 6.42 -7.50
CA ILE A 62 1.93 6.52 -6.71
C ILE A 62 2.15 6.96 -5.26
N CYS A 63 3.34 7.47 -4.92
CA CYS A 63 3.71 7.86 -3.55
C CYS A 63 2.84 8.98 -2.94
N GLN A 64 2.06 9.70 -3.75
CA GLN A 64 1.14 10.73 -3.27
C GLN A 64 -0.14 10.16 -2.64
N GLN A 65 -0.35 8.86 -2.79
CA GLN A 65 -1.50 8.15 -2.24
C GLN A 65 -1.11 7.44 -0.93
N THR A 66 -2.10 7.15 -0.12
CA THR A 66 -1.91 6.27 1.03
C THR A 66 -1.60 4.87 0.55
N PHE A 67 -0.61 4.22 1.15
CA PHE A 67 -0.31 2.83 0.88
C PHE A 67 -0.13 2.03 2.18
N THR A 68 -0.39 0.75 2.11
CA THR A 68 -0.22 -0.19 3.21
C THR A 68 0.75 -1.28 2.80
N PHE A 69 1.81 -1.43 3.55
CA PHE A 69 2.75 -2.53 3.36
C PHE A 69 2.27 -3.76 4.11
N ILE A 70 2.10 -4.84 3.37
CA ILE A 70 1.62 -6.14 3.87
C ILE A 70 2.80 -7.10 4.11
N GLY A 71 3.87 -7.00 3.32
CA GLY A 71 4.93 -7.99 3.26
C GLY A 71 4.52 -9.21 2.44
N PHE A 72 4.97 -10.40 2.82
CA PHE A 72 4.58 -11.64 2.14
C PHE A 72 3.17 -12.07 2.51
N LEU A 73 2.43 -12.58 1.51
CA LEU A 73 1.12 -13.17 1.79
C LEU A 73 1.27 -14.46 2.62
N PRO A 74 0.35 -14.72 3.55
CA PRO A 74 0.30 -15.98 4.28
C PRO A 74 0.18 -17.18 3.33
N VAL A 75 0.68 -18.34 3.74
CA VAL A 75 0.60 -19.57 2.92
C VAL A 75 -0.84 -20.10 2.83
N LYS A 76 -1.60 -20.04 3.92
CA LYS A 76 -2.96 -20.56 3.98
C LYS A 76 -3.99 -19.55 3.50
N ASN A 77 -4.90 -19.97 2.63
CA ASN A 77 -5.95 -19.08 2.09
C ASN A 77 -6.81 -18.43 3.19
N LYS A 78 -7.17 -19.18 4.25
CA LYS A 78 -7.92 -18.62 5.38
C LYS A 78 -7.22 -17.42 6.02
N ASP A 79 -5.90 -17.48 6.13
CA ASP A 79 -5.11 -16.41 6.75
C ASP A 79 -4.94 -15.23 5.76
N LYS A 80 -4.85 -15.53 4.44
CA LYS A 80 -4.91 -14.50 3.37
C LYS A 80 -6.24 -13.75 3.42
N ASP A 81 -7.36 -14.47 3.47
CA ASP A 81 -8.71 -13.87 3.54
C ASP A 81 -8.86 -12.98 4.77
N ALA A 82 -8.43 -13.47 5.95
CA ALA A 82 -8.50 -12.72 7.19
C ALA A 82 -7.66 -11.43 7.14
N LEU A 83 -6.47 -11.50 6.54
CA LEU A 83 -5.58 -10.36 6.35
C LEU A 83 -6.18 -9.34 5.38
N LEU A 84 -6.54 -9.76 4.17
CA LEU A 84 -7.01 -8.88 3.12
C LEU A 84 -8.39 -8.27 3.42
N SER A 85 -9.23 -8.97 4.18
CA SER A 85 -10.54 -8.44 4.61
C SER A 85 -10.42 -7.15 5.43
N GLN A 86 -9.30 -6.94 6.14
CA GLN A 86 -9.05 -5.72 6.91
C GLN A 86 -8.89 -4.49 6.01
N PHE A 87 -8.53 -4.68 4.74
CA PHE A 87 -8.25 -3.60 3.79
C PHE A 87 -9.33 -3.43 2.71
N LYS A 88 -10.36 -4.27 2.71
CA LYS A 88 -11.40 -4.26 1.66
C LYS A 88 -12.15 -2.92 1.56
N SER A 89 -12.39 -2.26 2.71
CA SER A 89 -13.08 -0.97 2.80
C SER A 89 -12.13 0.23 2.87
N ILE A 90 -10.82 -0.01 3.01
CA ILE A 90 -9.84 1.06 3.17
C ILE A 90 -9.32 1.47 1.79
N LYS A 91 -9.38 2.77 1.51
CA LYS A 91 -8.83 3.35 0.28
C LYS A 91 -7.32 3.49 0.39
N THR A 92 -6.61 2.43 0.11
CA THR A 92 -5.15 2.38 0.17
C THR A 92 -4.60 1.48 -0.93
N SER A 93 -3.45 1.81 -1.46
CA SER A 93 -2.70 0.89 -2.30
C SER A 93 -2.01 -0.15 -1.42
N LEU A 94 -2.00 -1.40 -1.86
CA LEU A 94 -1.42 -2.51 -1.10
C LEU A 94 -0.08 -2.92 -1.69
N VAL A 95 0.94 -3.04 -0.83
CA VAL A 95 2.29 -3.40 -1.25
C VAL A 95 2.68 -4.73 -0.64
N PHE A 96 3.10 -5.66 -1.49
CA PHE A 96 3.48 -7.01 -1.11
C PHE A 96 4.91 -7.32 -1.56
N TYR A 97 5.58 -8.18 -0.83
CA TYR A 97 6.72 -8.95 -1.32
C TYR A 97 6.23 -10.29 -1.86
N SER A 98 6.85 -10.77 -2.91
CA SER A 98 6.56 -12.10 -3.43
C SER A 98 7.82 -12.79 -3.91
N SER A 99 7.84 -14.13 -3.76
CA SER A 99 8.91 -14.98 -4.25
C SER A 99 8.70 -15.34 -5.72
N PRO A 100 9.75 -15.73 -6.44
CA PRO A 100 9.60 -16.21 -7.81
C PRO A 100 8.73 -17.46 -7.93
N TYR A 101 8.53 -18.21 -6.86
CA TYR A 101 7.72 -19.43 -6.85
C TYR A 101 6.22 -19.16 -6.61
N ASP A 102 5.90 -18.00 -6.01
CA ASP A 102 4.55 -17.69 -5.54
C ASP A 102 3.89 -16.55 -6.31
N ILE A 103 4.66 -15.72 -7.02
CA ILE A 103 4.15 -14.50 -7.66
C ILE A 103 2.87 -14.70 -8.49
N ASN A 104 2.83 -15.73 -9.33
CA ASN A 104 1.64 -15.97 -10.16
C ASN A 104 0.44 -16.40 -9.32
N LYS A 105 0.65 -17.23 -8.29
CA LYS A 105 -0.40 -17.64 -7.35
C LYS A 105 -0.88 -16.44 -6.51
N ASP A 106 0.04 -15.60 -6.10
CA ASP A 106 -0.28 -14.40 -5.32
C ASP A 106 -1.11 -13.42 -6.15
N ILE A 107 -0.73 -13.17 -7.40
CA ILE A 107 -1.48 -12.29 -8.31
C ILE A 107 -2.88 -12.88 -8.60
N GLU A 108 -2.98 -14.16 -8.89
CA GLU A 108 -4.26 -14.84 -9.12
C GLU A 108 -5.16 -14.75 -7.87
N TYR A 109 -4.59 -14.96 -6.70
CA TYR A 109 -5.32 -14.84 -5.44
C TYR A 109 -5.81 -13.42 -5.17
N LEU A 110 -4.93 -12.43 -5.39
CA LEU A 110 -5.26 -11.02 -5.24
C LEU A 110 -6.36 -10.59 -6.23
N TYR A 111 -6.30 -11.08 -7.48
CA TYR A 111 -7.35 -10.86 -8.46
C TYR A 111 -8.71 -11.40 -8.00
N GLY A 112 -8.74 -12.64 -7.54
CA GLY A 112 -9.97 -13.27 -7.03
C GLY A 112 -10.58 -12.55 -5.82
N PHE A 113 -9.75 -11.92 -4.99
CA PHE A 113 -10.18 -11.24 -3.76
C PHE A 113 -10.51 -9.75 -3.95
N LEU A 114 -9.69 -9.04 -4.72
CA LEU A 114 -9.75 -7.58 -4.88
C LEU A 114 -10.44 -7.14 -6.18
N GLY A 115 -10.69 -8.06 -7.13
CA GLY A 115 -11.09 -7.74 -8.49
C GLY A 115 -9.91 -7.24 -9.34
N ASP A 116 -10.21 -6.78 -10.56
CA ASP A 116 -9.16 -6.25 -11.43
C ASP A 116 -8.74 -4.85 -10.98
N ARG A 117 -7.46 -4.70 -10.68
CA ARG A 117 -6.82 -3.45 -10.29
C ARG A 117 -5.51 -3.30 -11.02
N LYS A 118 -5.08 -2.07 -11.19
CA LYS A 118 -3.77 -1.77 -11.74
C LYS A 118 -2.69 -2.31 -10.80
N LEU A 119 -1.69 -2.95 -11.39
CA LEU A 119 -0.61 -3.65 -10.72
C LEU A 119 0.74 -3.16 -11.24
N HIS A 120 1.61 -2.74 -10.34
CA HIS A 120 3.02 -2.56 -10.62
C HIS A 120 3.79 -3.76 -10.09
N ILE A 121 4.60 -4.35 -10.95
CA ILE A 121 5.51 -5.44 -10.62
C ILE A 121 6.91 -4.87 -10.74
N VAL A 122 7.60 -4.75 -9.62
CA VAL A 122 9.01 -4.34 -9.57
C VAL A 122 9.85 -5.55 -9.22
N ARG A 123 10.79 -5.88 -10.09
CA ARG A 123 11.63 -7.07 -10.00
C ARG A 123 13.09 -6.68 -9.88
N GLU A 124 13.84 -7.42 -9.04
CA GLU A 124 15.30 -7.35 -8.94
C GLU A 124 15.82 -5.90 -8.84
N ILE A 125 15.15 -5.07 -8.06
CA ILE A 125 15.46 -3.65 -7.94
C ILE A 125 16.93 -3.43 -7.53
N THR A 126 17.61 -2.52 -8.20
CA THR A 126 19.06 -2.22 -8.11
C THR A 126 20.00 -3.31 -8.66
N LYS A 127 19.48 -4.42 -9.20
CA LYS A 127 20.28 -5.49 -9.77
C LYS A 127 20.31 -5.40 -11.31
N ILE A 128 21.17 -6.21 -11.95
CA ILE A 128 21.35 -6.19 -13.43
C ILE A 128 20.04 -6.46 -14.21
N HIS A 129 19.13 -7.24 -13.61
CA HIS A 129 17.86 -7.62 -14.21
C HIS A 129 16.68 -6.85 -13.59
N GLU A 130 16.92 -5.59 -13.18
CA GLU A 130 15.86 -4.71 -12.70
C GLU A 130 14.80 -4.50 -13.79
N GLU A 131 13.55 -4.66 -13.41
CA GLU A 131 12.41 -4.52 -14.30
C GLU A 131 11.23 -3.89 -13.56
N HIS A 132 10.51 -2.99 -14.25
CA HIS A 132 9.27 -2.42 -13.76
C HIS A 132 8.18 -2.61 -14.80
N ILE A 133 7.19 -3.44 -14.49
CA ILE A 133 6.07 -3.76 -15.35
C ILE A 133 4.82 -3.11 -14.77
N ILE A 134 4.06 -2.40 -15.61
CA ILE A 134 2.74 -1.86 -15.27
C ILE A 134 1.71 -2.68 -16.03
N THR A 135 0.80 -3.32 -15.29
CA THR A 135 -0.21 -4.25 -15.80
C THR A 135 -1.48 -4.17 -14.96
N THR A 136 -2.33 -5.18 -15.02
CA THR A 136 -3.47 -5.36 -14.11
C THR A 136 -3.43 -6.74 -13.46
N LEU A 137 -4.15 -6.91 -12.35
CA LEU A 137 -4.25 -8.22 -11.69
C LEU A 137 -4.81 -9.30 -12.61
N ALA A 138 -5.78 -8.95 -13.48
CA ALA A 138 -6.35 -9.88 -14.45
C ALA A 138 -5.35 -10.37 -15.50
N LYS A 139 -4.41 -9.51 -15.89
CA LYS A 139 -3.38 -9.87 -16.89
C LYS A 139 -2.23 -10.66 -16.29
N GLY A 140 -1.99 -10.50 -14.99
CA GLY A 140 -0.94 -11.21 -14.28
C GLY A 140 0.48 -10.85 -14.72
N ALA A 141 1.45 -11.65 -14.25
CA ALA A 141 2.82 -11.63 -14.75
C ALA A 141 2.93 -12.58 -15.95
N GLN A 142 3.45 -12.09 -17.08
CA GLN A 142 3.44 -12.84 -18.34
C GLN A 142 4.50 -13.92 -18.47
N GLU A 143 5.54 -13.93 -17.64
CA GLU A 143 6.64 -14.90 -17.74
C GLU A 143 6.98 -15.56 -16.42
N SER A 144 7.63 -16.73 -16.53
CA SER A 144 8.08 -17.52 -15.37
C SER A 144 9.27 -16.80 -14.71
N PRO A 145 9.08 -16.27 -13.55
CA PRO A 145 9.96 -15.26 -13.01
C PRO A 145 11.09 -15.84 -12.19
N LYS A 146 12.25 -15.22 -12.34
CA LYS A 146 13.37 -15.40 -11.41
C LYS A 146 13.54 -14.09 -10.65
N GLY A 147 13.97 -14.14 -9.41
CA GLY A 147 14.32 -12.97 -8.62
C GLY A 147 13.28 -12.58 -7.55
N GLU A 148 13.49 -11.47 -6.90
CA GLU A 148 12.65 -10.93 -5.82
C GLU A 148 11.71 -9.88 -6.36
N TYR A 149 10.48 -9.87 -5.86
CA TYR A 149 9.40 -9.05 -6.37
C TYR A 149 8.80 -8.15 -5.30
N VAL A 150 8.50 -6.93 -5.71
CA VAL A 150 7.55 -6.05 -5.03
C VAL A 150 6.33 -5.89 -5.92
N LEU A 151 5.17 -6.23 -5.42
CA LEU A 151 3.88 -6.05 -6.06
C LEU A 151 3.19 -4.84 -5.43
N ILE A 152 2.76 -3.88 -6.24
CA ILE A 152 1.99 -2.73 -5.77
C ILE A 152 0.64 -2.77 -6.47
N VAL A 153 -0.39 -3.10 -5.72
CA VAL A 153 -1.78 -3.09 -6.18
C VAL A 153 -2.37 -1.73 -5.87
N GLU A 154 -2.67 -0.95 -6.90
CA GLU A 154 -3.25 0.37 -6.69
C GLU A 154 -4.60 0.29 -5.97
N CYS A 155 -4.93 1.33 -5.24
CA CYS A 155 -6.26 1.49 -4.67
C CYS A 155 -7.31 1.29 -5.77
N ALA A 156 -8.45 0.70 -5.44
CA ALA A 156 -9.56 0.67 -6.40
C ALA A 156 -9.80 2.09 -6.92
N GLU A 157 -9.81 2.24 -8.23
CA GLU A 157 -10.33 3.47 -8.81
C GLU A 157 -11.70 3.69 -8.18
N GLN A 158 -11.94 4.89 -7.69
CA GLN A 158 -13.32 5.24 -7.46
C GLN A 158 -13.97 5.15 -8.85
N GLU A 159 -14.85 4.18 -9.06
CA GLU A 159 -16.04 4.58 -9.82
C GLU A 159 -16.54 5.80 -9.04
N GLU A 160 -16.31 6.98 -9.57
CA GLU A 160 -17.15 8.11 -9.21
C GLU A 160 -18.54 7.54 -9.44
N SER A 161 -19.17 7.10 -8.35
CA SER A 161 -20.56 6.64 -8.41
C SER A 161 -21.26 7.77 -9.11
N ALA A 162 -21.75 7.49 -10.34
CA ALA A 162 -22.42 8.51 -11.12
C ALA A 162 -23.39 9.17 -10.15
N PRO A 163 -23.32 10.49 -10.01
CA PRO A 163 -24.01 11.17 -8.93
C PRO A 163 -25.47 10.72 -8.96
N GLN A 164 -25.92 10.05 -7.90
CA GLN A 164 -27.29 9.56 -7.82
C GLN A 164 -28.19 10.76 -7.48
N GLY A 165 -29.22 10.96 -8.27
CA GLY A 165 -30.17 12.04 -8.10
C GLY A 165 -29.88 13.29 -8.93
N SER A 166 -30.81 14.22 -8.89
CA SER A 166 -30.69 15.53 -9.55
C SER A 166 -29.61 16.39 -8.88
N ILE A 167 -29.12 17.40 -9.58
CA ILE A 167 -28.14 18.35 -9.04
C ILE A 167 -28.69 19.03 -7.78
N GLU A 168 -29.98 19.29 -7.76
CA GLU A 168 -30.69 19.86 -6.62
C GLU A 168 -30.67 18.93 -5.41
N GLU A 169 -30.94 17.63 -5.60
CA GLU A 169 -30.91 16.63 -4.52
C GLU A 169 -29.51 16.49 -3.92
N GLN A 170 -28.48 16.45 -4.76
CA GLN A 170 -27.09 16.39 -4.33
C GLN A 170 -26.67 17.64 -3.54
N LEU A 171 -27.08 18.84 -3.97
CA LEU A 171 -26.84 20.08 -3.26
C LEU A 171 -27.53 20.09 -1.89
N ASP A 172 -28.81 19.67 -1.86
CA ASP A 172 -29.61 19.63 -0.64
C ASP A 172 -29.03 18.68 0.41
N GLU A 173 -28.56 17.49 -0.03
CA GLU A 173 -27.91 16.52 0.84
C GLU A 173 -26.62 17.06 1.45
N LEU A 174 -25.77 17.70 0.64
CA LEU A 174 -24.52 18.30 1.13
C LEU A 174 -24.79 19.46 2.10
N LEU A 175 -25.77 20.29 1.83
CA LEU A 175 -26.16 21.39 2.72
C LEU A 175 -26.73 20.87 4.04
N LYS A 176 -27.57 19.82 4.02
CA LYS A 176 -28.09 19.16 5.21
C LYS A 176 -26.98 18.48 6.05
N SER A 177 -25.92 17.99 5.41
CA SER A 177 -24.76 17.45 6.11
C SER A 177 -23.82 18.50 6.71
N GLY A 178 -24.15 19.80 6.56
CA GLY A 178 -23.38 20.91 7.15
C GLY A 178 -22.25 21.45 6.26
N VAL A 179 -22.18 21.03 5.01
CA VAL A 179 -21.21 21.59 4.05
C VAL A 179 -21.66 22.99 3.62
N ASP A 180 -20.75 23.96 3.65
CA ASP A 180 -21.08 25.31 3.19
C ASP A 180 -21.44 25.37 1.69
N LYS A 181 -22.32 26.30 1.31
CA LYS A 181 -22.89 26.40 -0.04
C LYS A 181 -21.81 26.46 -1.15
N LYS A 182 -20.70 27.18 -0.91
CA LYS A 182 -19.62 27.33 -1.90
C LYS A 182 -18.86 26.02 -2.11
N SER A 183 -18.61 25.26 -1.04
CA SER A 183 -17.98 23.94 -1.09
C SER A 183 -18.91 22.90 -1.70
N ALA A 184 -20.21 22.92 -1.39
CA ALA A 184 -21.22 22.05 -1.99
C ALA A 184 -21.29 22.24 -3.51
N ILE A 185 -21.40 23.48 -4.00
CA ILE A 185 -21.38 23.80 -5.44
C ILE A 185 -20.10 23.28 -6.11
N LYS A 186 -18.94 23.46 -5.47
CA LYS A 186 -17.67 22.98 -6.02
C LYS A 186 -17.62 21.45 -6.13
N GLN A 187 -18.15 20.74 -5.15
CA GLN A 187 -18.20 19.29 -5.14
C GLN A 187 -19.16 18.76 -6.21
N VAL A 188 -20.39 19.27 -6.26
CA VAL A 188 -21.41 18.85 -7.24
C VAL A 188 -20.97 19.18 -8.67
N ALA A 189 -20.35 20.33 -8.90
CA ALA A 189 -19.80 20.68 -10.22
C ALA A 189 -18.73 19.65 -10.66
N LYS A 190 -17.81 19.29 -9.76
CA LYS A 190 -16.75 18.33 -10.05
C LYS A 190 -17.30 16.94 -10.32
N SER A 191 -18.24 16.45 -9.51
CA SER A 191 -18.81 15.09 -9.64
C SER A 191 -19.69 14.92 -10.88
N ASN A 192 -20.30 16.01 -11.39
CA ASN A 192 -21.16 15.97 -12.58
C ASN A 192 -20.46 16.45 -13.87
N GLY A 193 -19.16 16.79 -13.82
CA GLY A 193 -18.43 17.32 -14.97
C GLY A 193 -18.93 18.69 -15.46
N LEU A 194 -19.58 19.46 -14.58
CA LEU A 194 -20.14 20.77 -14.86
C LEU A 194 -19.22 21.91 -14.38
N THR A 195 -19.44 23.10 -14.90
CA THR A 195 -18.81 24.31 -14.39
C THR A 195 -19.48 24.75 -13.07
N LYS A 196 -18.74 25.46 -12.22
CA LYS A 196 -19.30 26.03 -10.99
C LYS A 196 -20.45 26.97 -11.25
N ASP A 197 -20.42 27.72 -12.37
CA ASP A 197 -21.42 28.69 -12.75
C ASP A 197 -22.74 28.01 -13.15
N GLU A 198 -22.69 26.87 -13.80
CA GLU A 198 -23.88 26.05 -14.12
C GLU A 198 -24.56 25.54 -12.85
N VAL A 199 -23.80 24.96 -11.92
CA VAL A 199 -24.36 24.48 -10.65
C VAL A 199 -24.82 25.63 -9.75
N TYR A 200 -24.14 26.78 -9.79
CA TYR A 200 -24.53 27.98 -9.04
C TYR A 200 -25.89 28.52 -9.49
N LYS A 201 -26.20 28.52 -10.81
CA LYS A 201 -27.51 28.93 -11.33
C LYS A 201 -28.63 28.05 -10.79
N ILE A 202 -28.40 26.72 -10.71
CA ILE A 202 -29.36 25.78 -10.13
C ILE A 202 -29.52 26.06 -8.63
N ALA A 203 -28.41 26.25 -7.91
CA ALA A 203 -28.43 26.52 -6.48
C ALA A 203 -29.10 27.86 -6.05
N ILE A 204 -29.34 28.76 -7.01
CA ILE A 204 -30.09 30.02 -6.77
C ILE A 204 -31.59 29.82 -7.01
N SER A 205 -31.96 28.85 -7.85
CA SER A 205 -33.37 28.55 -8.17
C SER A 205 -34.02 27.59 -7.14
N MET A 206 -33.25 27.06 -6.20
CA MET A 206 -33.72 26.34 -5.02
C MET A 206 -34.07 27.27 -3.87
#